data_28c2f500fe9660eedef5ec8125495086
#
_entry.id   28c2f500fe9660eedef5ec8125495086
#
_cell.length_a   1.000
_cell.length_b   1.000
_cell.length_c   1.000
_cell.angle_alpha   90.00
_cell.angle_beta   90.00
_cell.angle_gamma   90.00
#
_symmetry.space_group_name_H-M   'P 1'
#
loop_
_entity.id
_entity.type
_entity.pdbx_description
1 polymer ?
#
loop_
_entity_poly.entity_id
_entity_poly.type
_entity_poly.pdbx_seq_one_letter_code
_entity_poly.pdbx_strand_id
1 'polypeptide(L)'
;MKPIDWQVAARDGNARTGILRTRRSVIETPVFMPVGTQGTVKGVRFEWLEQELDARIILGNTYHLFLRPGPEIIRQLGGLHKFSTWNRSLLTDSGGFQVFSLTDLRKLTEEGVEFRSHLDGSKKFLSPEVSMEVQAALDSEIVMAFDECPPGDAGFELTKKSLELTARWAKRSRDRFDELQTNGMDSGLLSVPPTTVGGADLSGRQALFGIIQGAGHLELRKESLERTVGIGFDGYAIGGLSVGEEKSVMYDVIEFTAPQMPDDAPRYLMGVGTPEDLIEAVHRGVDMFDCVLPTRNGRTGGAFTSRGRINIRNAKFATDDGPLDADCGCSVCRRYSRAYLRHLYQAGEILAATLISHHNLAFFLDTMGQVRQSIKLGRFSQFRLDYLNKLRENDASGV
;
A
#
# COMPACT_ATOMS: atom_id res chain seq x y z
N MET A 1 -7.41 -7.55 -24.70
CA MET A 1 -7.20 -6.32 -23.88
C MET A 1 -6.59 -6.72 -22.54
N LYS A 2 -5.66 -5.92 -22.01
CA LYS A 2 -5.03 -6.14 -20.70
C LYS A 2 -5.94 -5.62 -19.57
N PRO A 3 -5.81 -6.12 -18.32
CA PRO A 3 -6.56 -5.60 -17.18
C PRO A 3 -6.08 -4.22 -16.74
N ILE A 4 -4.78 -3.93 -16.92
CA ILE A 4 -4.14 -2.62 -16.68
C ILE A 4 -3.26 -2.25 -17.86
N ASP A 5 -3.03 -0.95 -18.04
CA ASP A 5 -2.01 -0.43 -18.96
C ASP A 5 -0.95 0.30 -18.14
N TRP A 6 0.31 -0.07 -18.36
CA TRP A 6 1.47 0.51 -17.69
C TRP A 6 2.48 1.06 -18.67
N GLN A 7 2.90 2.29 -18.46
CA GLN A 7 3.87 2.97 -19.30
C GLN A 7 4.83 3.80 -18.46
N VAL A 8 6.13 3.60 -18.63
CA VAL A 8 7.15 4.48 -18.05
C VAL A 8 7.18 5.79 -18.84
N ALA A 9 7.07 6.93 -18.15
CA ALA A 9 7.00 8.25 -18.77
C ALA A 9 8.35 9.00 -18.73
N ALA A 10 9.11 8.87 -17.62
CA ALA A 10 10.43 9.49 -17.48
C ALA A 10 11.30 8.71 -16.48
N ARG A 11 12.62 8.94 -16.53
CA ARG A 11 13.61 8.32 -15.63
C ARG A 11 14.64 9.35 -15.17
N ASP A 12 15.14 9.14 -13.96
CA ASP A 12 16.32 9.81 -13.40
C ASP A 12 17.09 8.76 -12.56
N GLY A 13 18.14 8.18 -13.13
CA GLY A 13 18.78 6.97 -12.62
C GLY A 13 17.81 5.78 -12.62
N ASN A 14 17.71 5.07 -11.48
CA ASN A 14 16.74 3.98 -11.30
C ASN A 14 15.33 4.51 -10.99
N ALA A 15 15.20 5.75 -10.50
CA ALA A 15 13.91 6.36 -10.26
C ALA A 15 13.14 6.55 -11.57
N ARG A 16 11.84 6.23 -11.56
CA ARG A 16 11.01 6.36 -12.76
C ARG A 16 9.64 6.93 -12.42
N THR A 17 9.09 7.70 -13.35
CA THR A 17 7.66 8.03 -13.34
C THR A 17 6.96 7.20 -14.39
N GLY A 18 5.71 6.84 -14.11
CA GLY A 18 4.89 6.09 -15.04
C GLY A 18 3.42 6.48 -14.95
N ILE A 19 2.66 5.95 -15.90
CA ILE A 19 1.20 6.04 -15.93
C ILE A 19 0.64 4.64 -15.84
N LEU A 20 -0.05 4.37 -14.74
CA LEU A 20 -0.82 3.15 -14.53
C LEU A 20 -2.29 3.45 -14.76
N ARG A 21 -2.89 2.80 -15.77
CA ARG A 21 -4.33 2.91 -16.05
C ARG A 21 -5.02 1.64 -15.60
N THR A 22 -6.04 1.80 -14.80
CA THR A 22 -6.97 0.76 -14.40
C THR A 22 -8.35 1.09 -15.00
N ARG A 23 -9.31 0.20 -14.89
CA ARG A 23 -10.69 0.46 -15.34
C ARG A 23 -11.38 1.66 -14.67
N ARG A 24 -10.79 2.26 -13.60
CA ARG A 24 -11.39 3.38 -12.85
C ARG A 24 -10.53 4.63 -12.77
N SER A 25 -9.22 4.53 -12.92
CA SER A 25 -8.34 5.68 -12.71
C SER A 25 -7.14 5.68 -13.65
N VAL A 26 -6.67 6.88 -13.95
CA VAL A 26 -5.31 7.14 -14.41
C VAL A 26 -4.48 7.51 -13.19
N ILE A 27 -3.42 6.78 -12.91
CA ILE A 27 -2.58 6.90 -11.73
C ILE A 27 -1.17 7.25 -12.18
N GLU A 28 -0.69 8.41 -11.80
CA GLU A 28 0.72 8.77 -11.96
C GLU A 28 1.55 8.13 -10.84
N THR A 29 2.65 7.47 -11.21
CA THR A 29 3.60 6.91 -10.26
C THR A 29 4.91 7.70 -10.24
N PRO A 30 5.70 7.66 -9.14
CA PRO A 30 5.45 6.95 -7.90
C PRO A 30 4.17 7.41 -7.17
N VAL A 31 3.46 6.46 -6.55
CA VAL A 31 2.19 6.73 -5.88
C VAL A 31 2.15 6.14 -4.47
N PHE A 32 1.61 6.91 -3.53
CA PHE A 32 1.24 6.43 -2.20
C PHE A 32 -0.25 6.08 -2.16
N MET A 33 -0.57 4.89 -1.64
CA MET A 33 -1.92 4.38 -1.49
C MET A 33 -2.38 4.51 -0.03
N PRO A 34 -3.32 5.41 0.30
CA PRO A 34 -3.92 5.44 1.63
C PRO A 34 -4.55 4.10 2.01
N VAL A 35 -4.29 3.63 3.25
CA VAL A 35 -4.76 2.31 3.69
C VAL A 35 -6.18 2.39 4.21
N GLY A 36 -7.10 1.73 3.50
CA GLY A 36 -8.51 1.57 3.82
C GLY A 36 -8.84 0.19 4.38
N THR A 37 -8.29 -0.18 5.55
CA THR A 37 -8.29 -1.53 6.15
C THR A 37 -9.63 -2.26 6.09
N GLN A 38 -10.73 -1.58 6.39
CA GLN A 38 -12.08 -2.15 6.43
C GLN A 38 -13.02 -1.45 5.42
N GLY A 39 -12.51 -1.18 4.22
CA GLY A 39 -13.24 -0.42 3.20
C GLY A 39 -13.39 1.06 3.56
N THR A 40 -12.54 1.58 4.46
CA THR A 40 -12.48 2.99 4.83
C THR A 40 -11.08 3.39 5.28
N VAL A 41 -10.61 4.55 4.87
CA VAL A 41 -9.40 5.17 5.41
C VAL A 41 -9.74 5.78 6.76
N LYS A 42 -9.13 5.25 7.83
CA LYS A 42 -9.55 5.50 9.21
C LYS A 42 -9.66 6.98 9.55
N GLY A 43 -10.89 7.43 9.85
CA GLY A 43 -11.18 8.79 10.27
C GLY A 43 -11.15 9.84 9.14
N VAL A 44 -11.07 9.43 7.87
CA VAL A 44 -11.03 10.35 6.73
C VAL A 44 -12.15 9.98 5.74
N ARG A 45 -12.92 10.97 5.34
CA ARG A 45 -14.02 10.81 4.37
C ARG A 45 -13.45 10.60 2.97
N PHE A 46 -14.12 9.78 2.15
CA PHE A 46 -13.70 9.54 0.76
C PHE A 46 -13.79 10.81 -0.10
N GLU A 47 -14.76 11.66 0.13
CA GLU A 47 -14.87 12.94 -0.60
C GLU A 47 -13.63 13.82 -0.37
N TRP A 48 -13.01 13.79 0.82
CA TRP A 48 -11.76 14.50 1.08
C TRP A 48 -10.58 13.88 0.33
N LEU A 49 -10.53 12.53 0.28
CA LEU A 49 -9.50 11.84 -0.50
C LEU A 49 -9.62 12.11 -2.00
N GLU A 50 -10.86 12.19 -2.51
CA GLU A 50 -11.13 12.42 -3.94
C GLU A 50 -10.95 13.90 -4.33
N GLN A 51 -11.54 14.83 -3.57
CA GLN A 51 -11.69 16.22 -3.97
C GLN A 51 -10.57 17.13 -3.46
N GLU A 52 -10.02 16.85 -2.26
CA GLU A 52 -8.99 17.69 -1.66
C GLU A 52 -7.59 17.10 -1.83
N LEU A 53 -7.43 15.78 -1.69
CA LEU A 53 -6.15 15.10 -1.70
C LEU A 53 -5.82 14.44 -3.04
N ASP A 54 -6.80 14.33 -3.93
CA ASP A 54 -6.69 13.69 -5.24
C ASP A 54 -6.06 12.28 -5.21
N ALA A 55 -6.33 11.50 -4.16
CA ALA A 55 -5.88 10.12 -4.07
C ALA A 55 -6.53 9.29 -5.18
N ARG A 56 -5.75 8.69 -6.06
CA ARG A 56 -6.22 7.96 -7.25
C ARG A 56 -6.45 6.48 -6.99
N ILE A 57 -5.86 5.96 -5.92
CA ILE A 57 -5.93 4.56 -5.52
C ILE A 57 -5.82 4.47 -4.00
N ILE A 58 -6.56 3.55 -3.40
CA ILE A 58 -6.45 3.18 -1.98
C ILE A 58 -6.24 1.68 -1.85
N LEU A 59 -5.76 1.24 -0.68
CA LEU A 59 -5.59 -0.18 -0.37
C LEU A 59 -6.70 -0.66 0.56
N GLY A 60 -7.38 -1.76 0.20
CA GLY A 60 -8.29 -2.51 1.04
C GLY A 60 -7.62 -3.74 1.63
N ASN A 61 -8.03 -4.18 2.84
CA ASN A 61 -7.41 -5.34 3.47
C ASN A 61 -8.33 -6.57 3.43
N THR A 62 -7.91 -7.57 2.67
CA THR A 62 -8.68 -8.80 2.44
C THR A 62 -8.99 -9.56 3.72
N TYR A 63 -8.03 -9.73 4.64
CA TYR A 63 -8.24 -10.43 5.90
C TYR A 63 -9.37 -9.79 6.73
N HIS A 64 -9.33 -8.47 6.90
CA HIS A 64 -10.34 -7.78 7.69
C HIS A 64 -11.72 -7.82 7.04
N LEU A 65 -11.79 -7.66 5.71
CA LEU A 65 -13.04 -7.70 4.95
C LEU A 65 -13.59 -9.12 4.83
N PHE A 66 -12.74 -10.14 4.80
CA PHE A 66 -13.14 -11.55 4.90
C PHE A 66 -13.82 -11.87 6.24
N LEU A 67 -13.30 -11.32 7.35
CA LEU A 67 -13.90 -11.53 8.67
C LEU A 67 -15.16 -10.71 8.90
N ARG A 68 -15.19 -9.45 8.41
CA ARG A 68 -16.30 -8.53 8.60
C ARG A 68 -16.33 -7.46 7.50
N PRO A 69 -17.43 -7.29 6.77
CA PRO A 69 -18.72 -7.96 6.93
C PRO A 69 -18.78 -9.36 6.34
N GLY A 70 -17.73 -9.79 5.62
CA GLY A 70 -17.66 -11.00 4.84
C GLY A 70 -17.85 -10.74 3.34
N PRO A 71 -17.21 -11.56 2.46
CA PRO A 71 -17.22 -11.34 1.02
C PRO A 71 -18.62 -11.45 0.40
N GLU A 72 -19.50 -12.30 0.96
CA GLU A 72 -20.85 -12.50 0.45
C GLU A 72 -21.71 -11.23 0.54
N ILE A 73 -21.62 -10.50 1.67
CA ILE A 73 -22.37 -9.25 1.86
C ILE A 73 -21.86 -8.19 0.86
N ILE A 74 -20.54 -8.07 0.72
CA ILE A 74 -19.94 -7.09 -0.19
C ILE A 74 -20.32 -7.41 -1.64
N ARG A 75 -20.27 -8.68 -2.03
CA ARG A 75 -20.68 -9.14 -3.37
C ARG A 75 -22.15 -8.83 -3.66
N GLN A 76 -23.07 -9.15 -2.73
CA GLN A 76 -24.49 -8.88 -2.89
C GLN A 76 -24.78 -7.37 -3.03
N LEU A 77 -23.97 -6.51 -2.43
CA LEU A 77 -24.07 -5.05 -2.54
C LEU A 77 -23.32 -4.48 -3.75
N GLY A 78 -22.74 -5.32 -4.62
CA GLY A 78 -22.13 -4.91 -5.89
C GLY A 78 -20.67 -4.53 -5.80
N GLY A 79 -19.91 -5.19 -4.91
CA GLY A 79 -18.48 -4.99 -4.69
C GLY A 79 -18.14 -3.88 -3.72
N LEU A 80 -16.84 -3.76 -3.39
CA LEU A 80 -16.37 -2.84 -2.37
C LEU A 80 -16.57 -1.38 -2.77
N HIS A 81 -16.50 -1.06 -4.04
CA HIS A 81 -16.75 0.29 -4.57
C HIS A 81 -18.18 0.77 -4.24
N LYS A 82 -19.19 -0.05 -4.54
CA LYS A 82 -20.60 0.28 -4.26
C LYS A 82 -20.89 0.29 -2.77
N PHE A 83 -20.31 -0.70 -2.06
CA PHE A 83 -20.46 -0.83 -0.62
C PHE A 83 -19.90 0.37 0.14
N SER A 84 -18.73 0.88 -0.27
CA SER A 84 -18.03 1.97 0.44
C SER A 84 -18.19 3.35 -0.22
N THR A 85 -18.79 3.43 -1.41
CA THR A 85 -18.90 4.65 -2.25
C THR A 85 -17.57 5.23 -2.74
N TRP A 86 -16.50 4.43 -2.77
CA TRP A 86 -15.23 4.82 -3.35
C TRP A 86 -15.26 4.65 -4.88
N ASN A 87 -15.01 5.71 -5.64
CA ASN A 87 -15.20 5.71 -7.10
C ASN A 87 -13.91 5.56 -7.91
N ARG A 88 -12.75 5.56 -7.25
CA ARG A 88 -11.43 5.44 -7.89
C ARG A 88 -10.85 4.03 -7.68
N SER A 89 -9.61 3.80 -8.09
CA SER A 89 -8.99 2.49 -8.01
C SER A 89 -8.83 1.95 -6.60
N LEU A 90 -8.91 0.63 -6.49
CA LEU A 90 -8.68 -0.17 -5.29
C LEU A 90 -7.61 -1.22 -5.58
N LEU A 91 -6.67 -1.38 -4.66
CA LEU A 91 -5.84 -2.56 -4.53
C LEU A 91 -6.29 -3.32 -3.27
N THR A 92 -6.44 -4.63 -3.33
CA THR A 92 -6.64 -5.47 -2.15
C THR A 92 -5.41 -6.33 -1.91
N ASP A 93 -4.92 -6.36 -0.66
CA ASP A 93 -3.84 -7.27 -0.27
C ASP A 93 -4.29 -8.73 -0.26
N SER A 94 -3.34 -9.67 -0.10
CA SER A 94 -3.64 -11.11 -0.06
C SER A 94 -4.35 -11.57 1.22
N GLY A 95 -4.23 -10.81 2.31
CA GLY A 95 -4.64 -11.20 3.66
C GLY A 95 -3.61 -12.08 4.39
N GLY A 96 -2.56 -12.55 3.73
CA GLY A 96 -1.54 -13.45 4.29
C GLY A 96 -0.83 -12.84 5.49
N PHE A 97 -0.25 -11.66 5.34
CA PHE A 97 0.50 -10.98 6.40
C PHE A 97 -0.32 -10.81 7.69
N GLN A 98 -1.61 -10.48 7.62
CA GLN A 98 -2.45 -10.27 8.80
C GLN A 98 -2.76 -11.56 9.53
N VAL A 99 -2.88 -12.68 8.83
CA VAL A 99 -2.98 -14.01 9.47
C VAL A 99 -1.71 -14.31 10.26
N PHE A 100 -0.53 -13.93 9.74
CA PHE A 100 0.74 -14.15 10.42
C PHE A 100 0.99 -13.18 11.57
N SER A 101 0.58 -11.92 11.44
CA SER A 101 0.87 -10.87 12.43
C SER A 101 -0.17 -10.71 13.54
N LEU A 102 -1.43 -11.10 13.32
CA LEU A 102 -2.55 -10.84 14.26
C LEU A 102 -3.09 -12.10 14.97
N THR A 103 -2.57 -13.29 14.66
CA THR A 103 -3.11 -14.53 15.23
C THR A 103 -2.03 -15.35 15.93
N ASP A 104 -2.16 -15.50 17.25
CA ASP A 104 -1.25 -16.34 18.06
C ASP A 104 -1.44 -17.84 17.81
N LEU A 105 -2.65 -18.24 17.41
CA LEU A 105 -3.04 -19.64 17.15
C LEU A 105 -3.32 -19.83 15.67
N ARG A 106 -2.27 -20.14 14.91
CA ARG A 106 -2.35 -20.48 13.49
C ARG A 106 -1.69 -21.82 13.21
N LYS A 107 -2.21 -22.53 12.24
CA LYS A 107 -1.60 -23.75 11.70
C LYS A 107 -1.36 -23.55 10.21
N LEU A 108 -0.08 -23.47 9.84
CA LEU A 108 0.39 -23.39 8.46
C LEU A 108 0.49 -24.79 7.87
N THR A 109 -0.06 -24.99 6.69
CA THR A 109 0.04 -26.22 5.91
C THR A 109 0.30 -25.89 4.43
N GLU A 110 0.51 -26.89 3.61
CA GLU A 110 0.63 -26.71 2.14
C GLU A 110 -0.68 -26.14 1.52
N GLU A 111 -1.81 -26.54 2.06
CA GLU A 111 -3.12 -26.15 1.58
C GLU A 111 -3.46 -24.69 1.88
N GLY A 112 -2.98 -24.16 3.03
CA GLY A 112 -3.27 -22.82 3.51
C GLY A 112 -3.04 -22.66 5.00
N VAL A 113 -3.73 -21.71 5.61
CA VAL A 113 -3.58 -21.35 7.02
C VAL A 113 -4.92 -21.47 7.75
N GLU A 114 -4.99 -22.35 8.75
CA GLU A 114 -6.07 -22.36 9.73
C GLU A 114 -5.72 -21.37 10.86
N PHE A 115 -6.66 -20.53 11.25
CA PHE A 115 -6.48 -19.56 12.32
C PHE A 115 -7.77 -19.28 13.07
N ARG A 116 -7.66 -18.62 14.22
CA ARG A 116 -8.82 -18.11 14.96
C ARG A 116 -9.06 -16.63 14.66
N SER A 117 -10.30 -16.29 14.34
CA SER A 117 -10.72 -14.91 14.18
C SER A 117 -10.50 -14.11 15.48
N HIS A 118 -9.83 -12.97 15.38
CA HIS A 118 -9.64 -12.06 16.51
C HIS A 118 -10.94 -11.34 16.94
N LEU A 119 -12.01 -11.45 16.15
CA LEU A 119 -13.30 -10.81 16.44
C LEU A 119 -14.18 -11.65 17.37
N ASP A 120 -14.22 -12.97 17.14
CA ASP A 120 -15.17 -13.88 17.78
C ASP A 120 -14.57 -15.24 18.16
N GLY A 121 -13.27 -15.46 17.91
CA GLY A 121 -12.58 -16.72 18.18
C GLY A 121 -12.93 -17.89 17.25
N SER A 122 -13.82 -17.69 16.27
CA SER A 122 -14.22 -18.74 15.32
C SER A 122 -13.03 -19.24 14.50
N LYS A 123 -13.00 -20.53 14.20
CA LYS A 123 -12.01 -21.09 13.28
C LYS A 123 -12.27 -20.64 11.87
N LYS A 124 -11.22 -20.21 11.20
CA LYS A 124 -11.21 -19.78 9.80
C LYS A 124 -10.07 -20.46 9.05
N PHE A 125 -10.24 -20.60 7.76
CA PHE A 125 -9.23 -21.12 6.85
C PHE A 125 -9.05 -20.15 5.69
N LEU A 126 -7.81 -19.84 5.38
CA LEU A 126 -7.43 -19.01 4.22
C LEU A 126 -6.39 -19.76 3.40
N SER A 127 -6.68 -19.96 2.14
CA SER A 127 -5.78 -20.56 1.14
C SER A 127 -5.58 -19.61 -0.03
N PRO A 128 -4.65 -19.90 -0.96
CA PRO A 128 -4.55 -19.15 -2.20
C PRO A 128 -5.88 -19.00 -2.93
N GLU A 129 -6.65 -20.09 -3.05
CA GLU A 129 -7.94 -20.09 -3.75
C GLU A 129 -8.98 -19.23 -3.02
N VAL A 130 -9.10 -19.40 -1.69
CA VAL A 130 -10.03 -18.61 -0.87
C VAL A 130 -9.67 -17.13 -0.91
N SER A 131 -8.38 -16.78 -0.87
CA SER A 131 -7.93 -15.39 -1.01
C SER A 131 -8.37 -14.79 -2.36
N MET A 132 -8.20 -15.53 -3.45
CA MET A 132 -8.64 -15.08 -4.78
C MET A 132 -10.17 -14.92 -4.85
N GLU A 133 -10.94 -15.84 -4.28
CA GLU A 133 -12.41 -15.79 -4.22
C GLU A 133 -12.89 -14.57 -3.42
N VAL A 134 -12.25 -14.28 -2.28
CA VAL A 134 -12.56 -13.09 -1.48
C VAL A 134 -12.25 -11.83 -2.27
N GLN A 135 -11.07 -11.70 -2.85
CA GLN A 135 -10.69 -10.52 -3.62
C GLN A 135 -11.54 -10.34 -4.88
N ALA A 136 -12.00 -11.43 -5.52
CA ALA A 136 -12.97 -11.37 -6.62
C ALA A 136 -14.32 -10.81 -6.13
N ALA A 137 -14.79 -11.23 -4.95
CA ALA A 137 -16.02 -10.70 -4.36
C ALA A 137 -15.91 -9.22 -3.93
N LEU A 138 -14.71 -8.76 -3.56
CA LEU A 138 -14.41 -7.35 -3.25
C LEU A 138 -14.41 -6.48 -4.51
N ASP A 139 -14.11 -7.04 -5.68
CA ASP A 139 -14.10 -6.38 -7.00
C ASP A 139 -13.12 -5.19 -7.09
N SER A 140 -11.94 -5.31 -6.51
CA SER A 140 -10.85 -4.32 -6.65
C SER A 140 -10.20 -4.38 -8.04
N GLU A 141 -9.50 -3.31 -8.47
CA GLU A 141 -8.78 -3.28 -9.75
C GLU A 141 -7.53 -4.12 -9.73
N ILE A 142 -6.83 -4.15 -8.59
CA ILE A 142 -5.60 -4.90 -8.40
C ILE A 142 -5.76 -5.82 -7.19
N VAL A 143 -5.41 -7.08 -7.37
CA VAL A 143 -5.43 -8.12 -6.34
C VAL A 143 -4.02 -8.68 -6.16
N MET A 144 -3.71 -9.17 -4.95
CA MET A 144 -2.40 -9.72 -4.62
C MET A 144 -2.45 -11.24 -4.51
N ALA A 145 -1.45 -11.93 -5.06
CA ALA A 145 -1.27 -13.36 -4.84
C ALA A 145 -1.07 -13.67 -3.35
N PHE A 146 -1.55 -14.83 -2.90
CA PHE A 146 -1.41 -15.24 -1.50
C PHE A 146 0.02 -15.68 -1.21
N ASP A 147 0.60 -15.18 -0.12
CA ASP A 147 1.99 -15.40 0.25
C ASP A 147 2.15 -15.75 1.75
N GLU A 148 3.28 -16.33 2.09
CA GLU A 148 3.76 -16.51 3.46
C GLU A 148 4.88 -15.52 3.73
N CYS A 149 4.71 -14.71 4.78
CA CYS A 149 5.65 -13.66 5.16
C CYS A 149 6.34 -14.05 6.48
N PRO A 150 7.59 -14.54 6.44
CA PRO A 150 8.33 -14.86 7.64
C PRO A 150 8.79 -13.56 8.35
N PRO A 151 9.21 -13.61 9.63
CA PRO A 151 9.87 -12.50 10.31
C PRO A 151 11.08 -11.99 9.53
N GLY A 152 11.36 -10.68 9.59
CA GLY A 152 12.45 -10.06 8.83
C GLY A 152 13.85 -10.55 9.23
N ASP A 153 14.01 -11.05 10.46
CA ASP A 153 15.22 -11.65 11.03
C ASP A 153 15.27 -13.19 10.91
N ALA A 154 14.34 -13.77 10.15
CA ALA A 154 14.28 -15.23 9.97
C ALA A 154 15.56 -15.78 9.35
N GLY A 155 16.06 -16.91 9.90
CA GLY A 155 17.25 -17.57 9.37
C GLY A 155 17.00 -18.15 7.98
N PHE A 156 18.09 -18.38 7.24
CA PHE A 156 18.11 -18.81 5.84
C PHE A 156 17.19 -20.01 5.54
N GLU A 157 17.30 -21.09 6.30
CA GLU A 157 16.51 -22.32 6.05
C GLU A 157 15.01 -22.14 6.24
N LEU A 158 14.59 -21.33 7.22
CA LEU A 158 13.20 -20.98 7.42
C LEU A 158 12.69 -20.13 6.27
N THR A 159 13.46 -19.11 5.90
CA THR A 159 13.13 -18.21 4.79
C THR A 159 13.03 -18.96 3.46
N LYS A 160 13.93 -19.93 3.22
CA LYS A 160 13.89 -20.77 2.01
C LYS A 160 12.60 -21.60 1.95
N LYS A 161 12.22 -22.25 3.04
CA LYS A 161 10.95 -23.02 3.11
C LYS A 161 9.73 -22.13 2.87
N SER A 162 9.73 -20.94 3.45
CA SER A 162 8.70 -19.92 3.25
C SER A 162 8.59 -19.49 1.80
N LEU A 163 9.72 -19.20 1.17
CA LEU A 163 9.80 -18.84 -0.25
C LEU A 163 9.26 -19.96 -1.15
N GLU A 164 9.66 -21.20 -0.91
CA GLU A 164 9.20 -22.35 -1.68
C GLU A 164 7.67 -22.53 -1.58
N LEU A 165 7.11 -22.37 -0.37
CA LEU A 165 5.67 -22.39 -0.14
C LEU A 165 4.98 -21.22 -0.86
N THR A 166 5.52 -20.00 -0.72
CA THR A 166 5.00 -18.81 -1.40
C THR A 166 4.98 -18.99 -2.92
N ALA A 167 6.01 -19.58 -3.51
CA ALA A 167 6.05 -19.83 -4.95
C ALA A 167 4.95 -20.81 -5.41
N ARG A 168 4.69 -21.88 -4.63
CA ARG A 168 3.58 -22.80 -4.92
C ARG A 168 2.21 -22.12 -4.74
N TRP A 169 2.06 -21.32 -3.71
CA TRP A 169 0.84 -20.54 -3.45
C TRP A 169 0.60 -19.45 -4.51
N ALA A 170 1.67 -18.80 -4.99
CA ALA A 170 1.58 -17.84 -6.09
C ALA A 170 1.06 -18.50 -7.37
N LYS A 171 1.52 -19.71 -7.70
CA LYS A 171 1.01 -20.48 -8.85
C LYS A 171 -0.47 -20.86 -8.68
N ARG A 172 -0.86 -21.35 -7.50
CA ARG A 172 -2.26 -21.67 -7.18
C ARG A 172 -3.15 -20.43 -7.20
N SER A 173 -2.66 -19.29 -6.70
CA SER A 173 -3.36 -17.99 -6.81
C SER A 173 -3.58 -17.60 -8.27
N ARG A 174 -2.54 -17.73 -9.12
CA ARG A 174 -2.64 -17.46 -10.57
C ARG A 174 -3.70 -18.34 -11.25
N ASP A 175 -3.66 -19.65 -11.00
CA ASP A 175 -4.58 -20.60 -11.62
C ASP A 175 -6.03 -20.31 -11.20
N ARG A 176 -6.26 -20.09 -9.88
CA ARG A 176 -7.61 -19.78 -9.38
C ARG A 176 -8.11 -18.43 -9.88
N PHE A 177 -7.23 -17.44 -9.94
CA PHE A 177 -7.55 -16.13 -10.49
C PHE A 177 -8.01 -16.24 -11.95
N ASP A 178 -7.28 -16.97 -12.80
CA ASP A 178 -7.63 -17.16 -14.21
C ASP A 178 -8.97 -17.86 -14.40
N GLU A 179 -9.27 -18.87 -13.58
CA GLU A 179 -10.57 -19.52 -13.54
C GLU A 179 -11.70 -18.54 -13.20
N LEU A 180 -11.51 -17.74 -12.15
CA LEU A 180 -12.50 -16.75 -11.70
C LEU A 180 -12.74 -15.66 -12.76
N GLN A 181 -11.67 -15.17 -13.41
CA GLN A 181 -11.78 -14.15 -14.45
C GLN A 181 -12.44 -14.69 -15.74
N THR A 182 -12.33 -15.99 -16.01
CA THR A 182 -13.00 -16.63 -17.16
C THR A 182 -14.46 -16.92 -16.85
N ASN A 183 -14.74 -17.63 -15.76
CA ASN A 183 -16.09 -18.04 -15.39
C ASN A 183 -16.94 -16.89 -14.83
N GLY A 184 -16.31 -15.86 -14.25
CA GLY A 184 -16.98 -14.69 -13.70
C GLY A 184 -17.62 -13.81 -14.77
N MET A 185 -17.08 -13.79 -15.97
CA MET A 185 -17.69 -13.12 -17.13
C MET A 185 -18.98 -13.80 -17.58
N ASP A 186 -19.01 -15.12 -17.57
CA ASP A 186 -20.18 -15.91 -17.98
C ASP A 186 -21.31 -15.87 -16.93
N SER A 187 -20.95 -15.70 -15.65
CA SER A 187 -21.91 -15.69 -14.52
C SER A 187 -22.40 -14.29 -14.11
N GLY A 188 -21.91 -13.22 -14.75
CA GLY A 188 -22.21 -11.84 -14.37
C GLY A 188 -21.59 -11.38 -13.03
N LEU A 189 -20.73 -12.20 -12.42
CA LEU A 189 -20.08 -11.95 -11.13
C LEU A 189 -19.00 -10.87 -11.21
N LEU A 190 -18.40 -10.66 -12.40
CA LEU A 190 -17.35 -9.67 -12.67
C LEU A 190 -17.72 -8.84 -13.90
N SER A 191 -18.94 -8.29 -13.93
CA SER A 191 -19.48 -7.62 -15.10
C SER A 191 -19.12 -6.14 -15.19
N VAL A 192 -17.84 -5.79 -15.07
CA VAL A 192 -17.41 -4.49 -15.57
C VAL A 192 -17.06 -4.67 -17.05
N PRO A 193 -17.81 -4.05 -17.96
CA PRO A 193 -17.52 -4.16 -19.38
C PRO A 193 -16.14 -3.59 -19.70
N PRO A 194 -15.52 -3.98 -20.82
CA PRO A 194 -14.34 -3.29 -21.34
C PRO A 194 -14.57 -1.78 -21.37
N THR A 195 -13.57 -1.03 -20.96
CA THR A 195 -13.68 0.42 -20.82
C THR A 195 -12.42 1.11 -21.37
N THR A 196 -12.58 2.33 -21.86
CA THR A 196 -11.45 3.18 -22.27
C THR A 196 -11.16 4.20 -21.18
N VAL A 197 -9.97 4.15 -20.61
CA VAL A 197 -9.51 5.08 -19.56
C VAL A 197 -8.20 5.73 -19.97
N GLY A 198 -8.19 7.06 -20.06
CA GLY A 198 -6.98 7.83 -20.44
C GLY A 198 -6.40 7.39 -21.79
N GLY A 199 -7.25 6.98 -22.74
CA GLY A 199 -6.86 6.53 -24.08
C GLY A 199 -6.41 5.06 -24.18
N ALA A 200 -6.46 4.28 -23.11
CA ALA A 200 -6.18 2.85 -23.13
C ALA A 200 -7.46 2.00 -23.03
N ASP A 201 -7.58 1.00 -23.90
CA ASP A 201 -8.68 0.04 -23.88
C ASP A 201 -8.36 -1.11 -22.94
N LEU A 202 -9.14 -1.23 -21.88
CA LEU A 202 -8.95 -2.18 -20.79
C LEU A 202 -10.04 -3.25 -20.79
N SER A 203 -9.68 -4.47 -20.35
CA SER A 203 -10.56 -5.65 -20.42
C SER A 203 -11.72 -5.64 -19.43
N GLY A 204 -11.76 -4.73 -18.47
CA GLY A 204 -12.70 -4.77 -17.35
C GLY A 204 -12.35 -5.81 -16.26
N ARG A 205 -11.37 -6.68 -16.50
CA ARG A 205 -10.87 -7.69 -15.54
C ARG A 205 -10.04 -7.03 -14.43
N GLN A 206 -9.87 -7.74 -13.33
CA GLN A 206 -8.89 -7.40 -12.30
C GLN A 206 -7.47 -7.68 -12.81
N ALA A 207 -6.47 -7.03 -12.23
CA ALA A 207 -5.05 -7.35 -12.41
C ALA A 207 -4.53 -8.13 -11.21
N LEU A 208 -3.66 -9.12 -11.42
CA LEU A 208 -3.04 -9.89 -10.33
C LEU A 208 -1.56 -9.55 -10.22
N PHE A 209 -1.13 -9.18 -9.00
CA PHE A 209 0.27 -8.90 -8.68
C PHE A 209 0.90 -10.06 -7.91
N GLY A 210 2.11 -10.46 -8.30
CA GLY A 210 2.93 -11.44 -7.59
C GLY A 210 3.77 -10.80 -6.48
N ILE A 211 4.09 -11.57 -5.43
CA ILE A 211 4.86 -11.09 -4.27
C ILE A 211 6.20 -11.82 -4.20
N ILE A 212 7.27 -11.04 -4.15
CA ILE A 212 8.66 -11.52 -4.02
C ILE A 212 9.00 -11.50 -2.53
N GLN A 213 9.26 -12.68 -1.96
CA GLN A 213 9.67 -12.89 -0.58
C GLN A 213 11.17 -13.23 -0.48
N GLY A 214 11.73 -13.42 0.72
CA GLY A 214 13.14 -13.79 0.91
C GLY A 214 13.83 -13.12 2.10
N ALA A 215 13.08 -12.41 2.97
CA ALA A 215 13.60 -11.64 4.12
C ALA A 215 14.83 -10.79 3.72
N GLY A 216 15.91 -10.78 4.51
CA GLY A 216 17.15 -10.08 4.22
C GLY A 216 18.13 -10.86 3.31
N HIS A 217 17.78 -12.07 2.80
CA HIS A 217 18.70 -12.94 2.06
C HIS A 217 18.63 -12.68 0.55
N LEU A 218 19.62 -11.99 -0.02
CA LEU A 218 19.62 -11.56 -1.42
C LEU A 218 19.54 -12.71 -2.43
N GLU A 219 20.19 -13.84 -2.16
CA GLU A 219 20.10 -15.03 -3.00
C GLU A 219 18.68 -15.62 -3.03
N LEU A 220 17.98 -15.63 -1.89
CA LEU A 220 16.58 -16.06 -1.83
C LEU A 220 15.64 -15.03 -2.51
N ARG A 221 15.94 -13.73 -2.41
CA ARG A 221 15.22 -12.69 -3.17
C ARG A 221 15.33 -12.91 -4.67
N LYS A 222 16.52 -13.27 -5.17
CA LYS A 222 16.74 -13.59 -6.57
C LYS A 222 15.92 -14.82 -7.00
N GLU A 223 16.01 -15.91 -6.24
CA GLU A 223 15.24 -17.13 -6.51
C GLU A 223 13.73 -16.85 -6.51
N SER A 224 13.24 -16.09 -5.52
CA SER A 224 11.82 -15.69 -5.44
C SER A 224 11.40 -14.87 -6.65
N LEU A 225 12.21 -13.89 -7.05
CA LEU A 225 11.97 -13.06 -8.22
C LEU A 225 11.87 -13.93 -9.50
N GLU A 226 12.84 -14.80 -9.74
CA GLU A 226 12.87 -15.67 -10.92
C GLU A 226 11.62 -16.57 -10.98
N ARG A 227 11.23 -17.19 -9.87
CA ARG A 227 10.03 -18.04 -9.78
C ARG A 227 8.75 -17.24 -10.00
N THR A 228 8.62 -16.07 -9.37
CA THR A 228 7.43 -15.22 -9.47
C THR A 228 7.27 -14.66 -10.89
N VAL A 229 8.36 -14.19 -11.50
CA VAL A 229 8.34 -13.72 -12.90
C VAL A 229 8.04 -14.87 -13.85
N GLY A 230 8.55 -16.08 -13.59
CA GLY A 230 8.27 -17.27 -14.40
C GLY A 230 6.80 -17.71 -14.41
N ILE A 231 6.03 -17.41 -13.34
CA ILE A 231 4.57 -17.63 -13.29
C ILE A 231 3.84 -16.61 -14.19
N GLY A 232 4.28 -15.35 -14.17
CA GLY A 232 3.70 -14.27 -14.95
C GLY A 232 2.56 -13.55 -14.21
N PHE A 233 2.76 -12.26 -13.92
CA PHE A 233 1.80 -11.40 -13.25
C PHE A 233 1.70 -10.05 -13.98
N ASP A 234 0.62 -9.29 -13.70
CA ASP A 234 0.42 -7.95 -14.27
C ASP A 234 1.27 -6.88 -13.58
N GLY A 235 1.79 -7.16 -12.39
CA GLY A 235 2.70 -6.34 -11.60
C GLY A 235 3.40 -7.18 -10.54
N TYR A 236 4.41 -6.60 -9.90
CA TYR A 236 5.24 -7.32 -8.94
C TYR A 236 5.45 -6.50 -7.67
N ALA A 237 5.36 -7.16 -6.52
CA ALA A 237 5.57 -6.53 -5.22
C ALA A 237 6.79 -7.12 -4.49
N ILE A 238 7.47 -6.28 -3.72
CA ILE A 238 8.48 -6.68 -2.74
C ILE A 238 7.77 -6.75 -1.39
N GLY A 239 7.60 -7.97 -0.88
CA GLY A 239 7.00 -8.24 0.42
C GLY A 239 8.04 -8.57 1.50
N GLY A 240 7.60 -8.74 2.75
CA GLY A 240 8.44 -9.17 3.88
C GLY A 240 9.56 -8.20 4.22
N LEU A 241 9.31 -6.90 4.13
CA LEU A 241 10.17 -5.82 4.61
C LEU A 241 9.41 -4.95 5.63
N SER A 242 10.14 -4.21 6.47
CA SER A 242 9.60 -3.46 7.62
C SER A 242 8.86 -4.36 8.63
N VAL A 243 9.37 -5.57 8.83
CA VAL A 243 8.83 -6.61 9.73
C VAL A 243 9.83 -7.04 10.81
N GLY A 244 10.75 -6.13 11.18
CA GLY A 244 11.71 -6.31 12.26
C GLY A 244 13.20 -6.22 11.88
N GLU A 245 13.51 -6.15 10.59
CA GLU A 245 14.88 -5.97 10.11
C GLU A 245 15.37 -4.52 10.29
N GLU A 246 16.69 -4.34 10.27
CA GLU A 246 17.34 -3.02 10.23
C GLU A 246 17.05 -2.29 8.92
N LYS A 247 16.93 -0.95 8.96
CA LYS A 247 16.65 -0.14 7.76
C LYS A 247 17.69 -0.32 6.64
N SER A 248 18.95 -0.52 6.99
CA SER A 248 20.02 -0.78 6.02
C SER A 248 19.74 -2.04 5.22
N VAL A 249 19.34 -3.13 5.90
CA VAL A 249 18.97 -4.40 5.25
C VAL A 249 17.78 -4.21 4.31
N MET A 250 16.76 -3.46 4.74
CA MET A 250 15.63 -3.13 3.89
C MET A 250 16.07 -2.41 2.60
N TYR A 251 16.93 -1.39 2.71
CA TYR A 251 17.43 -0.66 1.55
C TYR A 251 18.29 -1.51 0.63
N ASP A 252 19.16 -2.38 1.18
CA ASP A 252 19.99 -3.31 0.40
C ASP A 252 19.13 -4.29 -0.39
N VAL A 253 18.07 -4.84 0.22
CA VAL A 253 17.11 -5.72 -0.45
C VAL A 253 16.39 -4.99 -1.58
N ILE A 254 15.94 -3.76 -1.38
CA ILE A 254 15.26 -2.98 -2.42
C ILE A 254 16.23 -2.66 -3.57
N GLU A 255 17.46 -2.22 -3.24
CA GLU A 255 18.53 -1.92 -4.19
C GLU A 255 18.85 -3.10 -5.09
N PHE A 256 18.90 -4.30 -4.49
CA PHE A 256 19.16 -5.54 -5.20
C PHE A 256 17.95 -6.00 -6.04
N THR A 257 16.74 -5.92 -5.48
CA THR A 257 15.57 -6.58 -6.07
C THR A 257 14.87 -5.71 -7.12
N ALA A 258 14.64 -4.43 -6.83
CA ALA A 258 13.79 -3.58 -7.66
C ALA A 258 14.32 -3.40 -9.10
N PRO A 259 15.64 -3.20 -9.34
CA PRO A 259 16.16 -3.08 -10.71
C PRO A 259 16.05 -4.36 -11.55
N GLN A 260 15.96 -5.53 -10.91
CA GLN A 260 15.83 -6.82 -11.58
C GLN A 260 14.37 -7.20 -11.90
N MET A 261 13.40 -6.49 -11.33
CA MET A 261 11.97 -6.69 -11.64
C MET A 261 11.67 -6.20 -13.07
N PRO A 262 10.67 -6.81 -13.77
CA PRO A 262 10.29 -6.42 -15.12
C PRO A 262 10.07 -4.91 -15.27
N ASP A 263 10.55 -4.35 -16.38
CA ASP A 263 10.47 -2.92 -16.68
C ASP A 263 9.08 -2.50 -17.19
N ASP A 264 8.42 -3.43 -17.83
CA ASP A 264 7.09 -3.30 -18.42
C ASP A 264 5.94 -3.60 -17.44
N ALA A 265 6.27 -3.69 -16.15
CA ALA A 265 5.32 -3.89 -15.07
C ALA A 265 5.53 -2.90 -13.91
N PRO A 266 4.47 -2.50 -13.18
CA PRO A 266 4.61 -1.68 -11.98
C PRO A 266 5.28 -2.47 -10.84
N ARG A 267 6.09 -1.76 -10.01
CA ARG A 267 6.84 -2.30 -8.87
C ARG A 267 6.29 -1.74 -7.58
N TYR A 268 5.81 -2.60 -6.71
CA TYR A 268 5.16 -2.22 -5.47
C TYR A 268 5.98 -2.65 -4.25
N LEU A 269 6.25 -1.73 -3.32
CA LEU A 269 6.85 -2.03 -2.01
C LEU A 269 5.77 -2.02 -0.94
N MET A 270 5.50 -3.19 -0.36
CA MET A 270 4.36 -3.40 0.54
C MET A 270 4.65 -2.92 1.97
N GLY A 271 3.72 -2.15 2.54
CA GLY A 271 3.70 -1.80 3.96
C GLY A 271 4.77 -0.80 4.42
N VAL A 272 5.55 -0.25 3.51
CA VAL A 272 6.65 0.70 3.79
C VAL A 272 6.25 2.10 3.33
N GLY A 273 6.48 3.15 4.01
CA GLY A 273 7.20 3.41 5.23
C GLY A 273 7.08 4.89 5.61
N THR A 274 8.14 5.47 6.22
CA THR A 274 8.22 6.92 6.44
C THR A 274 8.45 7.67 5.11
N PRO A 275 8.25 9.00 5.05
CA PRO A 275 8.53 9.76 3.83
C PRO A 275 9.96 9.56 3.29
N GLU A 276 10.95 9.42 4.17
CA GLU A 276 12.33 9.12 3.81
C GLU A 276 12.44 7.76 3.13
N ASP A 277 11.78 6.74 3.69
CA ASP A 277 11.79 5.38 3.15
C ASP A 277 11.17 5.35 1.74
N LEU A 278 10.10 6.14 1.52
CA LEU A 278 9.48 6.27 0.21
C LEU A 278 10.45 6.87 -0.83
N ILE A 279 11.13 7.97 -0.48
CA ILE A 279 12.09 8.63 -1.37
C ILE A 279 13.28 7.71 -1.66
N GLU A 280 13.80 7.01 -0.64
CA GLU A 280 14.88 6.04 -0.79
C GLU A 280 14.48 4.85 -1.66
N ALA A 281 13.25 4.37 -1.54
CA ALA A 281 12.75 3.27 -2.36
C ALA A 281 12.47 3.71 -3.82
N VAL A 282 11.96 4.94 -4.03
CA VAL A 282 11.85 5.51 -5.39
C VAL A 282 13.21 5.64 -6.05
N HIS A 283 14.25 6.07 -5.30
CA HIS A 283 15.63 6.12 -5.80
C HIS A 283 16.09 4.77 -6.36
N ARG A 284 15.58 3.67 -5.80
CA ARG A 284 15.90 2.29 -6.17
C ARG A 284 14.96 1.69 -7.23
N GLY A 285 13.97 2.47 -7.69
CA GLY A 285 13.11 2.09 -8.82
C GLY A 285 11.75 1.52 -8.45
N VAL A 286 11.24 1.81 -7.26
CA VAL A 286 9.88 1.43 -6.82
C VAL A 286 8.85 2.47 -7.26
N ASP A 287 7.64 2.02 -7.63
CA ASP A 287 6.56 2.84 -8.18
C ASP A 287 5.37 3.03 -7.24
N MET A 288 5.07 2.06 -6.39
CA MET A 288 3.84 2.02 -5.59
C MET A 288 4.15 1.72 -4.13
N PHE A 289 3.41 2.35 -3.24
CA PHE A 289 3.61 2.26 -1.79
C PHE A 289 2.29 2.28 -1.06
N ASP A 290 2.23 1.58 0.07
CA ASP A 290 1.22 1.77 1.11
C ASP A 290 1.87 1.81 2.48
N CYS A 291 1.25 2.49 3.42
CA CYS A 291 1.63 2.42 4.83
C CYS A 291 0.49 2.93 5.73
N VAL A 292 0.36 2.34 6.89
CA VAL A 292 -0.62 2.78 7.90
C VAL A 292 -0.17 4.02 8.68
N LEU A 293 1.11 4.43 8.56
CA LEU A 293 1.69 5.50 9.37
C LEU A 293 0.93 6.84 9.33
N PRO A 294 0.46 7.34 8.18
CA PRO A 294 -0.25 8.63 8.16
C PRO A 294 -1.44 8.66 9.11
N THR A 295 -2.32 7.68 9.01
CA THR A 295 -3.52 7.61 9.86
C THR A 295 -3.24 7.06 11.26
N ARG A 296 -2.28 6.13 11.41
CA ARG A 296 -1.87 5.62 12.74
C ARG A 296 -1.31 6.76 13.59
N ASN A 297 -0.35 7.52 13.05
CA ASN A 297 0.26 8.66 13.74
C ASN A 297 -0.78 9.77 13.98
N GLY A 298 -1.62 10.09 13.00
CA GLY A 298 -2.68 11.08 13.17
C GLY A 298 -3.58 10.78 14.36
N ARG A 299 -3.98 9.53 14.54
CA ARG A 299 -4.80 9.10 15.69
C ARG A 299 -4.07 9.13 17.02
N THR A 300 -2.74 9.10 17.03
CA THR A 300 -1.92 9.17 18.25
C THR A 300 -1.28 10.56 18.47
N GLY A 301 -1.72 11.57 17.70
CA GLY A 301 -1.27 12.95 17.83
C GLY A 301 0.04 13.27 17.10
N GLY A 302 0.54 12.37 16.29
CA GLY A 302 1.75 12.56 15.48
C GLY A 302 1.45 13.16 14.11
N ALA A 303 2.11 14.26 13.77
CA ALA A 303 2.02 14.86 12.42
C ALA A 303 3.38 14.83 11.73
N PHE A 304 3.37 14.54 10.43
CA PHE A 304 4.52 14.67 9.54
C PHE A 304 4.57 16.10 9.01
N THR A 305 5.73 16.73 9.02
CA THR A 305 5.92 18.09 8.54
C THR A 305 7.17 18.20 7.68
N SER A 306 7.28 19.27 6.90
CA SER A 306 8.47 19.60 6.11
C SER A 306 9.74 19.76 6.97
N ARG A 307 9.58 19.89 8.29
CA ARG A 307 10.65 20.03 9.29
C ARG A 307 10.75 18.83 10.22
N GLY A 308 10.33 17.64 9.77
CA GLY A 308 10.36 16.44 10.58
C GLY A 308 9.01 16.16 11.28
N ARG A 309 9.02 15.22 12.20
CA ARG A 309 7.81 14.74 12.87
C ARG A 309 7.56 15.49 14.16
N ILE A 310 6.33 15.96 14.36
CA ILE A 310 5.89 16.60 15.62
C ILE A 310 4.85 15.73 16.33
N ASN A 311 4.75 15.87 17.65
CA ASN A 311 3.66 15.29 18.44
C ASN A 311 2.86 16.44 19.07
N ILE A 312 1.59 16.58 18.65
CA ILE A 312 0.72 17.67 19.06
C ILE A 312 0.46 17.72 20.57
N ARG A 313 0.71 16.61 21.29
CA ARG A 313 0.56 16.54 22.75
C ARG A 313 1.56 17.41 23.52
N ASN A 314 2.69 17.76 22.90
CA ASN A 314 3.75 18.53 23.56
C ASN A 314 3.22 19.86 24.08
N ALA A 315 3.64 20.22 25.31
CA ALA A 315 3.21 21.44 25.99
C ALA A 315 3.56 22.73 25.23
N LYS A 316 4.65 22.71 24.46
CA LYS A 316 5.09 23.86 23.64
C LYS A 316 4.02 24.33 22.63
N PHE A 317 3.08 23.48 22.26
CA PHE A 317 2.01 23.82 21.32
C PHE A 317 0.74 24.38 22.00
N ALA A 318 0.74 24.59 23.32
CA ALA A 318 -0.45 25.05 24.05
C ALA A 318 -0.92 26.46 23.61
N THR A 319 0.01 27.32 23.20
CA THR A 319 -0.28 28.71 22.75
C THR A 319 0.24 28.95 21.33
N ASP A 320 0.58 27.90 20.59
CA ASP A 320 1.13 27.99 19.22
C ASP A 320 -0.03 28.17 18.24
N ASP A 321 -0.17 29.36 17.68
CA ASP A 321 -1.20 29.74 16.71
C ASP A 321 -0.85 29.36 15.27
N GLY A 322 0.37 28.83 15.01
CA GLY A 322 0.82 28.37 13.72
C GLY A 322 0.13 27.07 13.25
N PRO A 323 0.19 26.78 11.95
CA PRO A 323 -0.34 25.51 11.37
C PRO A 323 0.54 24.32 11.77
N LEU A 324 0.05 23.08 11.51
CA LEU A 324 0.88 21.87 11.69
C LEU A 324 2.18 21.97 10.91
N ASP A 325 2.13 22.44 9.68
CA ASP A 325 3.27 22.66 8.80
C ASP A 325 3.05 23.95 8.00
N ALA A 326 3.97 24.89 8.12
CA ALA A 326 3.90 26.19 7.43
C ALA A 326 4.06 26.07 5.90
N ASP A 327 4.75 25.03 5.44
CA ASP A 327 4.98 24.77 4.02
C ASP A 327 3.84 23.91 3.39
N CYS A 328 2.86 23.48 4.20
CA CYS A 328 1.77 22.60 3.74
C CYS A 328 0.52 23.40 3.32
N GLY A 329 0.07 23.17 2.09
CA GLY A 329 -1.13 23.79 1.54
C GLY A 329 -2.47 23.10 1.82
N CYS A 330 -2.53 22.06 2.68
CA CYS A 330 -3.77 21.35 2.93
C CYS A 330 -4.81 22.20 3.69
N SER A 331 -6.09 21.81 3.61
CA SER A 331 -7.20 22.53 4.26
C SER A 331 -7.03 22.63 5.78
N VAL A 332 -6.38 21.65 6.41
CA VAL A 332 -6.11 21.65 7.86
C VAL A 332 -5.08 22.73 8.22
N CYS A 333 -3.95 22.79 7.53
CA CYS A 333 -2.91 23.79 7.80
C CYS A 333 -3.37 25.23 7.49
N ARG A 334 -4.25 25.40 6.49
CA ARG A 334 -4.83 26.72 6.19
C ARG A 334 -5.82 27.22 7.23
N ARG A 335 -6.37 26.34 8.08
CA ARG A 335 -7.52 26.68 8.92
C ARG A 335 -7.27 26.52 10.42
N TYR A 336 -6.45 25.56 10.85
CA TYR A 336 -6.36 25.18 12.24
C TYR A 336 -4.94 25.38 12.79
N SER A 337 -4.85 25.97 13.99
CA SER A 337 -3.60 26.13 14.71
C SER A 337 -3.20 24.85 15.45
N ARG A 338 -1.89 24.73 15.76
CA ARG A 338 -1.37 23.67 16.65
C ARG A 338 -2.03 23.71 18.02
N ALA A 339 -2.25 24.91 18.58
CA ALA A 339 -2.91 25.08 19.87
C ALA A 339 -4.33 24.48 19.86
N TYR A 340 -5.11 24.76 18.82
CA TYR A 340 -6.46 24.20 18.69
C TYR A 340 -6.46 22.69 18.52
N LEU A 341 -5.59 22.14 17.64
CA LEU A 341 -5.48 20.71 17.43
C LEU A 341 -5.00 19.98 18.70
N ARG A 342 -4.08 20.60 19.46
CA ARG A 342 -3.67 20.10 20.78
C ARG A 342 -4.84 20.08 21.77
N HIS A 343 -5.61 21.15 21.83
CA HIS A 343 -6.81 21.21 22.67
C HIS A 343 -7.78 20.08 22.34
N LEU A 344 -8.15 19.90 21.08
CA LEU A 344 -9.03 18.82 20.64
C LEU A 344 -8.47 17.44 21.01
N TYR A 345 -7.16 17.24 20.81
CA TYR A 345 -6.53 15.96 21.16
C TYR A 345 -6.61 15.66 22.66
N GLN A 346 -6.32 16.66 23.51
CA GLN A 346 -6.38 16.51 24.96
C GLN A 346 -7.81 16.35 25.48
N ALA A 347 -8.78 16.98 24.83
CA ALA A 347 -10.20 16.82 25.13
C ALA A 347 -10.78 15.45 24.67
N GLY A 348 -9.99 14.63 23.94
CA GLY A 348 -10.45 13.34 23.40
C GLY A 348 -11.40 13.49 22.22
N GLU A 349 -11.45 14.66 21.57
CA GLU A 349 -12.31 14.90 20.42
C GLU A 349 -11.84 14.11 19.20
N ILE A 350 -12.75 13.35 18.58
CA ILE A 350 -12.48 12.54 17.38
C ILE A 350 -11.93 13.41 16.25
N LEU A 351 -12.34 14.65 16.18
CA LEU A 351 -11.93 15.60 15.14
C LEU A 351 -10.42 15.82 15.12
N ALA A 352 -9.72 15.74 16.25
CA ALA A 352 -8.26 15.83 16.29
C ALA A 352 -7.59 14.73 15.44
N ALA A 353 -7.99 13.47 15.67
CA ALA A 353 -7.49 12.33 14.93
C ALA A 353 -7.80 12.43 13.42
N THR A 354 -9.00 12.89 13.10
CA THR A 354 -9.46 13.11 11.71
C THR A 354 -8.61 14.16 11.00
N LEU A 355 -8.45 15.35 11.59
CA LEU A 355 -7.71 16.45 10.98
C LEU A 355 -6.22 16.13 10.83
N ILE A 356 -5.58 15.55 11.85
CA ILE A 356 -4.16 15.19 11.78
C ILE A 356 -3.94 14.06 10.77
N SER A 357 -4.85 13.07 10.67
CA SER A 357 -4.77 12.01 9.65
C SER A 357 -4.92 12.58 8.24
N HIS A 358 -5.84 13.53 8.03
CA HIS A 358 -6.00 14.23 6.76
C HIS A 358 -4.73 14.97 6.36
N HIS A 359 -4.16 15.77 7.28
CA HIS A 359 -2.89 16.45 7.05
C HIS A 359 -1.75 15.49 6.68
N ASN A 360 -1.60 14.39 7.43
CA ASN A 360 -0.56 13.41 7.17
C ASN A 360 -0.71 12.76 5.78
N LEU A 361 -1.94 12.45 5.36
CA LEU A 361 -2.21 11.93 4.02
C LEU A 361 -1.88 12.98 2.95
N ALA A 362 -2.27 14.25 3.17
CA ALA A 362 -1.90 15.35 2.28
C ALA A 362 -0.39 15.44 2.12
N PHE A 363 0.35 15.36 3.23
CA PHE A 363 1.81 15.41 3.24
C PHE A 363 2.45 14.27 2.41
N PHE A 364 1.98 13.03 2.58
CA PHE A 364 2.49 11.88 1.83
C PHE A 364 2.18 11.97 0.32
N LEU A 365 0.95 12.34 -0.02
CA LEU A 365 0.52 12.47 -1.42
C LEU A 365 1.25 13.63 -2.13
N ASP A 366 1.43 14.77 -1.45
CA ASP A 366 2.19 15.91 -1.95
C ASP A 366 3.68 15.58 -2.12
N THR A 367 4.28 14.87 -1.16
CA THR A 367 5.66 14.36 -1.28
C THR A 367 5.82 13.52 -2.54
N MET A 368 4.88 12.60 -2.85
CA MET A 368 4.91 11.83 -4.10
C MET A 368 4.72 12.72 -5.34
N GLY A 369 3.93 13.77 -5.24
CA GLY A 369 3.80 14.79 -6.30
C GLY A 369 5.13 15.48 -6.61
N GLN A 370 5.83 15.94 -5.57
CA GLN A 370 7.15 16.59 -5.70
C GLN A 370 8.20 15.61 -6.25
N VAL A 371 8.20 14.34 -5.81
CA VAL A 371 9.06 13.28 -6.33
C VAL A 371 8.82 13.10 -7.84
N ARG A 372 7.56 12.93 -8.29
CA ARG A 372 7.25 12.80 -9.72
C ARG A 372 7.75 13.99 -10.53
N GLN A 373 7.53 15.19 -10.03
CA GLN A 373 7.98 16.41 -10.70
C GLN A 373 9.51 16.49 -10.81
N SER A 374 10.23 16.13 -9.74
CA SER A 374 11.69 16.14 -9.74
C SER A 374 12.28 15.11 -10.72
N ILE A 375 11.68 13.92 -10.83
CA ILE A 375 12.08 12.91 -11.84
C ILE A 375 11.83 13.42 -13.26
N LYS A 376 10.65 13.98 -13.54
CA LYS A 376 10.30 14.54 -14.86
C LYS A 376 11.28 15.64 -15.30
N LEU A 377 11.86 16.36 -14.34
CA LEU A 377 12.84 17.45 -14.59
C LEU A 377 14.31 16.97 -14.58
N GLY A 378 14.61 15.67 -14.35
CA GLY A 378 15.97 15.16 -14.21
C GLY A 378 16.71 15.74 -13.00
N ARG A 379 16.00 16.02 -11.89
CA ARG A 379 16.54 16.64 -10.67
C ARG A 379 16.27 15.83 -9.41
N PHE A 380 15.86 14.59 -9.57
CA PHE A 380 15.46 13.75 -8.42
C PHE A 380 16.62 13.48 -7.45
N SER A 381 17.84 13.25 -7.98
CA SER A 381 19.00 13.02 -7.13
C SER A 381 19.27 14.23 -6.21
N GLN A 382 19.16 15.47 -6.71
CA GLN A 382 19.30 16.67 -5.90
C GLN A 382 18.15 16.83 -4.91
N PHE A 383 16.91 16.64 -5.38
CA PHE A 383 15.71 16.69 -4.52
C PHE A 383 15.82 15.72 -3.32
N ARG A 384 16.28 14.47 -3.57
CA ARG A 384 16.48 13.47 -2.54
C ARG A 384 17.50 13.94 -1.49
N LEU A 385 18.66 14.45 -1.91
CA LEU A 385 19.70 14.94 -1.00
C LEU A 385 19.18 16.11 -0.16
N ASP A 386 18.53 17.09 -0.77
CA ASP A 386 17.99 18.26 -0.09
C ASP A 386 16.92 17.87 0.94
N TYR A 387 16.02 16.94 0.58
CA TYR A 387 14.98 16.44 1.46
C TYR A 387 15.57 15.74 2.70
N LEU A 388 16.53 14.83 2.51
CA LEU A 388 17.16 14.08 3.60
C LEU A 388 18.00 14.97 4.49
N ASN A 389 18.71 15.96 3.95
CA ASN A 389 19.48 16.91 4.73
C ASN A 389 18.57 17.80 5.58
N LYS A 390 17.47 18.30 5.03
CA LYS A 390 16.47 19.09 5.76
C LYS A 390 15.90 18.33 6.97
N LEU A 391 15.70 17.03 6.88
CA LEU A 391 15.25 16.21 8.01
C LEU A 391 16.35 16.04 9.07
N ARG A 392 17.60 15.77 8.67
CA ARG A 392 18.74 15.60 9.60
C ARG A 392 19.05 16.85 10.39
N GLU A 393 19.01 18.03 9.77
CA GLU A 393 19.21 19.32 10.42
C GLU A 393 18.19 19.57 11.53
N ASN A 394 16.95 19.16 11.33
CA ASN A 394 15.88 19.31 12.30
C ASN A 394 15.97 18.29 13.46
N ASP A 395 16.37 17.05 13.19
CA ASP A 395 16.62 16.06 14.25
C ASP A 395 17.77 16.49 15.17
N ALA A 396 18.83 17.10 14.62
CA ALA A 396 19.96 17.64 15.38
C ALA A 396 19.59 18.86 16.22
N SER A 397 18.59 19.64 15.81
CA SER A 397 18.12 20.84 16.53
C SER A 397 17.12 20.55 17.65
N GLY A 398 16.70 19.29 17.82
CA GLY A 398 15.80 18.86 18.91
C GLY A 398 14.39 19.46 18.85
N VAL A 399 13.91 19.84 17.65
CA VAL A 399 12.59 20.47 17.43
C VAL A 399 11.43 19.48 17.51
#